data_adf37119339d5edb760dd3103b317579
#
_entry.id   adf37119339d5edb760dd3103b317579
#
_cell.length_a   1.000
_cell.length_b   1.000
_cell.length_c   1.000
_cell.angle_alpha   90.00
_cell.angle_beta   90.00
_cell.angle_gamma   90.00
#
_symmetry.space_group_name_H-M   'P 1'
#
loop_
_entity.id
_entity.type
_entity.pdbx_description
1 polymer ?
#
loop_
_entity_poly.entity_id
_entity_poly.type
_entity_poly.pdbx_seq_one_letter_code
_entity_poly.pdbx_strand_id
1 'polypeptide(L)'
;MYPLKFEPILKQTLWGGDKIIPFKHLNSDLKGVGESWEISGVEDNESVVANGPDKGLTLADMVRKYREELVGEANYARFGNKFPLLIKFIDAKQDLSIQVHPADDLAKKRHNSMGKTEMWYVVDADKGAKLRSGFSEQITPKEYKERVLNNTITDVLQEYEIKPGDVFFLPAGRVHSIGAGAFIAEIQQTSDITYRIYDFNRKDANGKTRELHTDLAREAINYEVLDDYRTKYEAVKDEPVELVACPYFTTSVYDMTEEISCDYSELDSFVIFICMEGACKIKDNEGNE
;
A
#
# COMPACT_ATOMS: atom_id res chain seq x y z
N MET A 1 -2.22 26.48 -3.22
CA MET A 1 -2.55 25.40 -4.18
C MET A 1 -3.92 24.83 -3.80
N TYR A 2 -4.79 24.49 -4.74
CA TYR A 2 -6.12 23.94 -4.46
C TYR A 2 -6.04 22.41 -4.16
N PRO A 3 -7.04 21.83 -3.47
CA PRO A 3 -7.08 20.39 -3.24
C PRO A 3 -7.15 19.58 -4.53
N LEU A 4 -6.17 18.71 -4.74
CA LEU A 4 -6.04 17.90 -5.94
C LEU A 4 -6.85 16.59 -5.80
N LYS A 5 -7.54 16.19 -6.87
CA LYS A 5 -8.13 14.85 -7.03
C LYS A 5 -7.49 14.15 -8.21
N PHE A 6 -7.40 12.84 -8.15
CA PHE A 6 -6.75 12.04 -9.19
C PHE A 6 -7.69 11.00 -9.78
N GLU A 7 -7.48 10.67 -11.06
CA GLU A 7 -8.15 9.54 -11.69
C GLU A 7 -7.56 8.22 -11.17
N PRO A 8 -8.37 7.27 -10.71
CA PRO A 8 -7.87 5.98 -10.26
C PRO A 8 -7.37 5.14 -11.44
N ILE A 9 -6.26 4.41 -11.25
CA ILE A 9 -5.72 3.46 -12.21
C ILE A 9 -6.16 2.06 -11.81
N LEU A 10 -7.11 1.48 -12.55
CA LEU A 10 -7.66 0.15 -12.25
C LEU A 10 -6.79 -0.95 -12.86
N LYS A 11 -6.43 -1.95 -12.06
CA LYS A 11 -5.63 -3.10 -12.46
C LYS A 11 -6.45 -4.39 -12.28
N GLN A 12 -6.70 -5.09 -13.39
CA GLN A 12 -7.27 -6.43 -13.34
C GLN A 12 -6.18 -7.44 -13.03
N THR A 13 -6.44 -8.35 -12.09
CA THR A 13 -5.48 -9.36 -11.65
C THR A 13 -6.12 -10.74 -11.58
N LEU A 14 -5.31 -11.81 -11.55
CA LEU A 14 -5.81 -13.19 -11.44
C LEU A 14 -6.57 -13.45 -10.14
N TRP A 15 -6.27 -12.71 -9.10
CA TRP A 15 -6.84 -12.82 -7.76
C TRP A 15 -7.84 -11.71 -7.43
N GLY A 16 -8.08 -10.77 -8.38
CA GLY A 16 -8.91 -9.59 -8.18
C GLY A 16 -10.38 -9.89 -7.96
N GLY A 17 -11.00 -9.04 -7.15
CA GLY A 17 -12.41 -9.13 -6.76
C GLY A 17 -13.33 -8.17 -7.51
N ASP A 18 -14.47 -7.90 -6.91
CA ASP A 18 -15.53 -7.07 -7.45
C ASP A 18 -15.95 -5.95 -6.47
N LYS A 19 -15.18 -5.71 -5.37
CA LYS A 19 -15.52 -4.72 -4.33
C LYS A 19 -15.09 -3.29 -4.70
N ILE A 20 -14.00 -3.10 -5.44
CA ILE A 20 -13.43 -1.77 -5.76
C ILE A 20 -14.43 -0.88 -6.51
N ILE A 21 -15.05 -1.40 -7.57
CA ILE A 21 -15.95 -0.62 -8.43
C ILE A 21 -17.14 -0.06 -7.63
N PRO A 22 -17.92 -0.86 -6.87
CA PRO A 22 -19.01 -0.33 -6.05
C PRO A 22 -18.54 0.54 -4.88
N PHE A 23 -17.42 0.20 -4.24
CA PHE A 23 -16.85 0.99 -3.15
C PHE A 23 -16.52 2.42 -3.57
N LYS A 24 -15.96 2.56 -4.77
CA LYS A 24 -15.59 3.87 -5.34
C LYS A 24 -16.72 4.53 -6.15
N HIS A 25 -17.90 3.93 -6.20
CA HIS A 25 -19.03 4.41 -7.01
C HIS A 25 -18.67 4.66 -8.49
N LEU A 26 -17.79 3.82 -9.04
CA LEU A 26 -17.36 3.96 -10.44
C LEU A 26 -18.40 3.39 -11.40
N ASN A 27 -18.62 4.09 -12.51
CA ASN A 27 -19.42 3.58 -13.61
C ASN A 27 -18.54 2.75 -14.55
N SER A 28 -18.33 1.47 -14.21
CA SER A 28 -17.47 0.56 -14.95
C SER A 28 -17.98 -0.87 -14.87
N ASP A 29 -17.91 -1.59 -15.98
CA ASP A 29 -18.28 -3.01 -16.10
C ASP A 29 -17.06 -3.95 -15.91
N LEU A 30 -15.89 -3.41 -15.56
CA LEU A 30 -14.67 -4.18 -15.32
C LEU A 30 -14.90 -5.19 -14.20
N LYS A 31 -14.39 -6.41 -14.40
CA LYS A 31 -14.41 -7.51 -13.43
C LYS A 31 -12.98 -7.91 -13.06
N GLY A 32 -12.83 -8.50 -11.87
CA GLY A 32 -11.53 -8.94 -11.42
C GLY A 32 -10.55 -7.79 -11.19
N VAL A 33 -11.05 -6.64 -10.74
CA VAL A 33 -10.22 -5.48 -10.42
C VAL A 33 -9.58 -5.74 -9.05
N GLY A 34 -8.34 -6.19 -9.05
CA GLY A 34 -7.61 -6.49 -7.83
C GLY A 34 -6.96 -5.27 -7.19
N GLU A 35 -6.60 -4.25 -7.97
CA GLU A 35 -6.01 -3.02 -7.44
C GLU A 35 -6.63 -1.78 -8.08
N SER A 36 -6.78 -0.73 -7.27
CA SER A 36 -7.07 0.62 -7.71
C SER A 36 -5.97 1.53 -7.17
N TRP A 37 -5.11 2.04 -8.05
CA TRP A 37 -4.05 2.95 -7.65
C TRP A 37 -4.59 4.37 -7.58
N GLU A 38 -4.65 4.90 -6.37
CA GLU A 38 -5.27 6.19 -6.07
C GLU A 38 -4.31 7.35 -6.28
N ILE A 39 -3.08 7.19 -5.80
CA ILE A 39 -1.97 8.12 -6.01
C ILE A 39 -0.74 7.29 -6.34
N SER A 40 -0.15 7.54 -7.50
CA SER A 40 0.99 6.81 -8.01
C SER A 40 2.03 7.73 -8.63
N GLY A 41 3.26 7.63 -8.11
CA GLY A 41 4.45 8.19 -8.74
C GLY A 41 5.25 7.15 -9.54
N VAL A 42 4.72 5.96 -9.78
CA VAL A 42 5.40 4.89 -10.54
C VAL A 42 5.49 5.26 -12.01
N GLU A 43 6.69 5.24 -12.56
CA GLU A 43 6.96 5.56 -13.96
C GLU A 43 6.05 4.76 -14.91
N ASP A 44 5.52 5.41 -15.95
CA ASP A 44 4.53 4.88 -16.89
C ASP A 44 3.15 4.54 -16.28
N ASN A 45 2.96 4.76 -14.98
CA ASN A 45 1.70 4.56 -14.26
C ASN A 45 1.42 5.71 -13.28
N GLU A 46 1.83 6.93 -13.62
CA GLU A 46 1.58 8.10 -12.78
C GLU A 46 0.10 8.45 -12.76
N SER A 47 -0.37 8.86 -11.60
CA SER A 47 -1.73 9.39 -11.46
C SER A 47 -1.92 10.67 -12.26
N VAL A 48 -3.13 10.85 -12.81
CA VAL A 48 -3.53 12.03 -13.59
C VAL A 48 -4.50 12.88 -12.77
N VAL A 49 -4.27 14.19 -12.73
CA VAL A 49 -5.13 15.15 -12.03
C VAL A 49 -6.52 15.18 -12.67
N ALA A 50 -7.58 15.01 -11.85
CA ALA A 50 -8.97 14.92 -12.27
C ALA A 50 -9.73 16.25 -12.22
N ASN A 51 -9.23 17.25 -11.49
CA ASN A 51 -9.96 18.51 -11.22
C ASN A 51 -9.10 19.76 -11.42
N GLY A 52 -9.76 20.92 -11.42
CA GLY A 52 -9.13 22.23 -11.41
C GLY A 52 -8.34 22.58 -12.68
N PRO A 53 -7.50 23.65 -12.61
CA PRO A 53 -6.76 24.16 -13.77
C PRO A 53 -5.66 23.21 -14.27
N ASP A 54 -5.18 22.28 -13.44
CA ASP A 54 -4.14 21.31 -13.79
C ASP A 54 -4.71 19.96 -14.24
N LYS A 55 -6.02 19.87 -14.45
CA LYS A 55 -6.67 18.64 -14.94
C LYS A 55 -5.98 18.10 -16.19
N GLY A 56 -5.63 16.83 -16.17
CA GLY A 56 -4.96 16.12 -17.26
C GLY A 56 -3.44 16.07 -17.15
N LEU A 57 -2.82 16.83 -16.22
CA LEU A 57 -1.39 16.68 -15.94
C LEU A 57 -1.13 15.42 -15.12
N THR A 58 0.01 14.78 -15.37
CA THR A 58 0.45 13.66 -14.53
C THR A 58 1.00 14.17 -13.19
N LEU A 59 1.04 13.30 -12.18
CA LEU A 59 1.64 13.63 -10.90
C LEU A 59 3.13 14.02 -11.06
N ALA A 60 3.84 13.40 -12.00
CA ALA A 60 5.22 13.81 -12.34
C ALA A 60 5.29 15.21 -12.95
N ASP A 61 4.32 15.60 -13.79
CA ASP A 61 4.21 16.97 -14.31
C ASP A 61 3.92 17.98 -13.20
N MET A 62 3.03 17.59 -12.24
CA MET A 62 2.73 18.42 -11.09
C MET A 62 3.97 18.67 -10.23
N VAL A 63 4.74 17.61 -9.92
CA VAL A 63 6.00 17.75 -9.16
C VAL A 63 7.02 18.63 -9.91
N ARG A 64 7.15 18.48 -11.23
CA ARG A 64 8.02 19.33 -12.04
C ARG A 64 7.59 20.80 -12.03
N LYS A 65 6.27 21.06 -12.06
CA LYS A 65 5.69 22.41 -12.11
C LYS A 65 5.78 23.14 -10.78
N TYR A 66 5.43 22.48 -9.69
CA TYR A 66 5.27 23.07 -8.37
C TYR A 66 6.41 22.76 -7.39
N ARG A 67 7.22 21.74 -7.69
CA ARG A 67 8.44 21.40 -6.96
C ARG A 67 8.21 21.30 -5.44
N GLU A 68 9.01 22.05 -4.67
CA GLU A 68 8.93 22.14 -3.22
C GLU A 68 7.57 22.67 -2.70
N GLU A 69 6.86 23.48 -3.46
CA GLU A 69 5.51 23.92 -3.08
C GLU A 69 4.51 22.79 -3.00
N LEU A 70 4.69 21.71 -3.79
CA LEU A 70 3.81 20.54 -3.78
C LEU A 70 4.27 19.51 -2.75
N VAL A 71 5.57 19.21 -2.69
CA VAL A 71 6.04 18.04 -1.93
C VAL A 71 6.85 18.39 -0.68
N GLY A 72 7.18 19.67 -0.45
CA GLY A 72 8.06 20.14 0.61
C GLY A 72 9.53 20.20 0.16
N GLU A 73 10.33 21.03 0.80
CA GLU A 73 11.75 21.26 0.46
C GLU A 73 12.58 19.99 0.66
N ALA A 74 12.41 19.33 1.81
CA ALA A 74 13.16 18.12 2.16
C ALA A 74 12.82 16.95 1.21
N ASN A 75 11.55 16.77 0.87
CA ASN A 75 11.13 15.71 -0.07
C ASN A 75 11.62 16.02 -1.49
N TYR A 76 11.53 17.27 -1.95
CA TYR A 76 12.02 17.62 -3.28
C TYR A 76 13.55 17.46 -3.38
N ALA A 77 14.29 17.84 -2.35
CA ALA A 77 15.74 17.63 -2.29
C ALA A 77 16.11 16.13 -2.32
N ARG A 78 15.30 15.26 -1.68
CA ARG A 78 15.55 13.81 -1.59
C ARG A 78 15.14 13.07 -2.87
N PHE A 79 13.97 13.37 -3.45
CA PHE A 79 13.33 12.59 -4.50
C PHE A 79 13.34 13.29 -5.87
N GLY A 80 13.65 14.59 -5.92
CA GLY A 80 13.59 15.40 -7.15
C GLY A 80 12.18 15.40 -7.73
N ASN A 81 12.05 15.06 -9.00
CA ASN A 81 10.78 15.05 -9.71
C ASN A 81 9.96 13.75 -9.51
N LYS A 82 10.40 12.84 -8.63
CA LYS A 82 9.66 11.60 -8.34
C LYS A 82 8.77 11.78 -7.13
N PHE A 83 7.49 11.45 -7.26
CA PHE A 83 6.59 11.42 -6.13
C PHE A 83 6.89 10.17 -5.27
N PRO A 84 7.04 10.29 -3.93
CA PRO A 84 7.65 9.24 -3.12
C PRO A 84 6.72 8.09 -2.70
N LEU A 85 5.40 8.22 -2.92
CA LEU A 85 4.41 7.25 -2.44
C LEU A 85 3.58 6.63 -3.57
N LEU A 86 3.10 5.42 -3.31
CA LEU A 86 2.04 4.75 -4.03
C LEU A 86 0.95 4.36 -3.02
N ILE A 87 -0.29 4.78 -3.30
CA ILE A 87 -1.45 4.48 -2.48
C ILE A 87 -2.47 3.74 -3.32
N LYS A 88 -3.00 2.64 -2.81
CA LYS A 88 -3.96 1.82 -3.54
C LYS A 88 -4.96 1.12 -2.63
N PHE A 89 -6.09 0.75 -3.23
CA PHE A 89 -6.98 -0.27 -2.68
C PHE A 89 -6.67 -1.61 -3.32
N ILE A 90 -6.74 -2.67 -2.52
CA ILE A 90 -6.52 -4.07 -2.92
C ILE A 90 -7.76 -4.88 -2.56
N ASP A 91 -8.36 -5.52 -3.54
CA ASP A 91 -9.51 -6.42 -3.37
C ASP A 91 -9.10 -7.85 -3.71
N ALA A 92 -8.92 -8.66 -2.70
CA ALA A 92 -8.44 -10.03 -2.80
C ALA A 92 -9.59 -11.04 -2.83
N LYS A 93 -10.04 -11.47 -4.00
CA LYS A 93 -10.98 -12.58 -4.15
C LYS A 93 -10.31 -13.95 -3.94
N GLN A 94 -9.01 -14.02 -4.17
CA GLN A 94 -8.16 -15.18 -3.90
C GLN A 94 -6.92 -14.72 -3.15
N ASP A 95 -6.22 -15.67 -2.51
CA ASP A 95 -4.96 -15.36 -1.83
C ASP A 95 -3.93 -14.74 -2.78
N LEU A 96 -3.31 -13.64 -2.37
CA LEU A 96 -2.12 -13.12 -3.02
C LEU A 96 -0.93 -14.02 -2.70
N SER A 97 0.12 -13.96 -3.53
CA SER A 97 1.35 -14.69 -3.25
C SER A 97 1.96 -14.27 -1.92
N ILE A 98 2.64 -15.21 -1.27
CA ILE A 98 3.55 -14.89 -0.18
C ILE A 98 4.76 -14.20 -0.79
N GLN A 99 5.14 -13.06 -0.22
CA GLN A 99 6.13 -12.16 -0.80
C GLN A 99 6.90 -11.39 0.25
N VAL A 100 7.99 -10.78 -0.18
CA VAL A 100 8.79 -9.84 0.59
C VAL A 100 9.32 -8.74 -0.33
N HIS A 101 9.54 -7.55 0.22
CA HIS A 101 10.09 -6.42 -0.50
C HIS A 101 11.47 -6.06 0.03
N PRO A 102 12.42 -5.68 -0.87
CA PRO A 102 13.75 -5.26 -0.44
C PRO A 102 13.72 -3.88 0.22
N ALA A 103 14.66 -3.64 1.14
CA ALA A 103 14.96 -2.31 1.67
C ALA A 103 15.66 -1.43 0.62
N ASP A 104 15.74 -0.11 0.87
CA ASP A 104 16.27 0.88 -0.07
C ASP A 104 17.64 0.51 -0.64
N ASP A 105 18.59 0.11 0.20
CA ASP A 105 19.95 -0.22 -0.23
C ASP A 105 19.98 -1.40 -1.21
N LEU A 106 19.20 -2.44 -0.90
CA LEU A 106 19.12 -3.63 -1.72
C LEU A 106 18.37 -3.36 -3.04
N ALA A 107 17.27 -2.61 -2.95
CA ALA A 107 16.48 -2.19 -4.11
C ALA A 107 17.30 -1.30 -5.05
N LYS A 108 18.03 -0.33 -4.52
CA LYS A 108 18.92 0.53 -5.30
C LYS A 108 20.03 -0.27 -5.99
N LYS A 109 20.67 -1.17 -5.25
CA LYS A 109 21.77 -2.00 -5.77
C LYS A 109 21.33 -2.91 -6.91
N ARG A 110 20.14 -3.52 -6.81
CA ARG A 110 19.66 -4.56 -7.74
C ARG A 110 18.80 -4.04 -8.88
N HIS A 111 18.03 -3.00 -8.61
CA HIS A 111 16.96 -2.54 -9.50
C HIS A 111 17.04 -1.05 -9.82
N ASN A 112 18.00 -0.33 -9.24
CA ASN A 112 18.07 1.15 -9.31
C ASN A 112 16.74 1.82 -8.91
N SER A 113 16.09 1.28 -7.89
CA SER A 113 14.77 1.68 -7.40
C SER A 113 14.78 1.91 -5.89
N MET A 114 13.67 2.40 -5.37
CA MET A 114 13.42 2.50 -3.92
C MET A 114 13.02 1.15 -3.34
N GLY A 115 13.20 0.99 -2.04
CA GLY A 115 12.64 -0.08 -1.26
C GLY A 115 11.11 -0.01 -1.21
N LYS A 116 10.50 -0.97 -0.53
CA LYS A 116 9.04 -1.00 -0.40
C LYS A 116 8.65 -1.32 1.05
N THR A 117 8.67 -0.27 1.87
CA THR A 117 8.01 -0.27 3.17
C THR A 117 6.57 0.15 2.97
N GLU A 118 5.65 -0.53 3.62
CA GLU A 118 4.21 -0.34 3.44
C GLU A 118 3.44 -0.48 4.74
N MET A 119 2.20 -0.04 4.74
CA MET A 119 1.21 -0.35 5.76
C MET A 119 -0.11 -0.73 5.11
N TRP A 120 -0.87 -1.54 5.81
CA TRP A 120 -2.23 -1.92 5.44
C TRP A 120 -3.24 -1.43 6.47
N TYR A 121 -4.35 -0.89 5.96
CA TYR A 121 -5.58 -0.66 6.72
C TYR A 121 -6.67 -1.55 6.14
N VAL A 122 -7.27 -2.41 6.94
CA VAL A 122 -8.36 -3.28 6.50
C VAL A 122 -9.63 -2.47 6.37
N VAL A 123 -10.11 -2.27 5.14
CA VAL A 123 -11.34 -1.52 4.84
C VAL A 123 -12.56 -2.39 5.07
N ASP A 124 -12.49 -3.65 4.57
CA ASP A 124 -13.53 -4.65 4.71
C ASP A 124 -12.92 -6.06 4.70
N ALA A 125 -13.61 -7.02 5.28
CA ALA A 125 -13.18 -8.39 5.32
C ALA A 125 -14.36 -9.35 5.29
N ASP A 126 -14.33 -10.33 4.41
CA ASP A 126 -15.29 -11.43 4.43
C ASP A 126 -15.11 -12.26 5.71
N LYS A 127 -16.17 -12.93 6.16
CA LYS A 127 -16.10 -13.75 7.36
C LYS A 127 -14.99 -14.80 7.26
N GLY A 128 -14.06 -14.78 8.21
CA GLY A 128 -12.91 -15.67 8.27
C GLY A 128 -11.78 -15.32 7.31
N ALA A 129 -11.82 -14.15 6.67
CA ALA A 129 -10.71 -13.64 5.87
C ALA A 129 -9.45 -13.48 6.74
N LYS A 130 -8.32 -13.77 6.15
CA LYS A 130 -7.03 -13.78 6.85
C LYS A 130 -5.95 -13.09 6.06
N LEU A 131 -4.89 -12.71 6.74
CA LEU A 131 -3.63 -12.29 6.14
C LEU A 131 -2.46 -12.88 6.91
N ARG A 132 -1.27 -12.81 6.32
CA ARG A 132 -0.03 -13.24 6.98
C ARG A 132 0.93 -12.07 7.07
N SER A 133 1.58 -11.91 8.23
CA SER A 133 2.59 -10.91 8.48
C SER A 133 3.66 -11.47 9.42
N GLY A 134 4.88 -11.62 8.91
CA GLY A 134 6.04 -12.11 9.65
C GLY A 134 6.04 -13.61 9.91
N PHE A 135 7.03 -14.05 10.65
CA PHE A 135 7.20 -15.44 11.07
C PHE A 135 6.54 -15.69 12.42
N SER A 136 5.96 -16.86 12.60
CA SER A 136 5.40 -17.34 13.87
C SER A 136 6.45 -18.02 14.76
N GLU A 137 7.58 -18.42 14.19
CA GLU A 137 8.70 -19.05 14.88
C GLU A 137 10.04 -18.62 14.23
N GLN A 138 11.12 -18.72 15.00
CA GLN A 138 12.44 -18.40 14.49
C GLN A 138 12.91 -19.45 13.49
N ILE A 139 13.24 -19.04 12.28
CA ILE A 139 13.85 -19.89 11.25
C ILE A 139 15.14 -19.29 10.72
N THR A 140 16.00 -20.13 10.16
CA THR A 140 17.22 -19.72 9.48
C THR A 140 17.00 -19.51 7.98
N PRO A 141 17.89 -18.78 7.29
CA PRO A 141 17.86 -18.67 5.83
C PRO A 141 17.93 -20.01 5.09
N LYS A 142 18.53 -21.03 5.71
CA LYS A 142 18.59 -22.39 5.17
C LYS A 142 17.22 -23.07 5.27
N GLU A 143 16.60 -23.04 6.46
CA GLU A 143 15.25 -23.59 6.69
C GLU A 143 14.20 -22.89 5.83
N TYR A 144 14.31 -21.57 5.67
CA TYR A 144 13.46 -20.84 4.72
C TYR A 144 13.49 -21.48 3.32
N LYS A 145 14.70 -21.72 2.78
CA LYS A 145 14.85 -22.30 1.44
C LYS A 145 14.28 -23.72 1.37
N GLU A 146 14.51 -24.53 2.38
CA GLU A 146 13.97 -25.90 2.49
C GLU A 146 12.43 -25.87 2.53
N ARG A 147 11.83 -24.98 3.31
CA ARG A 147 10.36 -24.83 3.41
C ARG A 147 9.73 -24.35 2.11
N VAL A 148 10.37 -23.43 1.39
CA VAL A 148 9.90 -23.00 0.06
C VAL A 148 9.93 -24.16 -0.92
N LEU A 149 11.02 -24.93 -0.97
CA LEU A 149 11.16 -26.10 -1.86
C LEU A 149 10.13 -27.20 -1.55
N ASN A 150 9.78 -27.38 -0.29
CA ASN A 150 8.83 -28.39 0.18
C ASN A 150 7.37 -27.89 0.24
N ASN A 151 7.10 -26.63 -0.20
CA ASN A 151 5.77 -26.00 -0.11
C ASN A 151 5.20 -25.91 1.32
N THR A 152 6.07 -25.76 2.32
CA THR A 152 5.71 -25.68 3.76
C THR A 152 6.04 -24.33 4.39
N ILE A 153 6.33 -23.31 3.58
CA ILE A 153 6.65 -21.98 4.10
C ILE A 153 5.48 -21.34 4.86
N THR A 154 4.25 -21.68 4.51
CA THR A 154 3.04 -21.19 5.19
C THR A 154 2.96 -21.61 6.65
N ASP A 155 3.56 -22.76 7.01
CA ASP A 155 3.44 -23.35 8.35
C ASP A 155 4.18 -22.54 9.42
N VAL A 156 5.10 -21.68 9.00
CA VAL A 156 5.94 -20.87 9.88
C VAL A 156 5.64 -19.36 9.76
N LEU A 157 4.57 -18.99 9.09
CA LEU A 157 4.12 -17.60 8.99
C LEU A 157 3.02 -17.31 10.00
N GLN A 158 3.09 -16.13 10.63
CA GLN A 158 2.04 -15.69 11.54
C GLN A 158 0.80 -15.29 10.73
N GLU A 159 -0.30 -15.97 10.99
CA GLU A 159 -1.60 -15.76 10.36
C GLU A 159 -2.54 -14.99 11.29
N TYR A 160 -3.31 -14.07 10.74
CA TYR A 160 -4.30 -13.27 11.45
C TYR A 160 -5.65 -13.35 10.77
N GLU A 161 -6.70 -13.71 11.51
CA GLU A 161 -8.07 -13.38 11.09
C GLU A 161 -8.26 -11.87 11.22
N ILE A 162 -8.80 -11.24 10.17
CA ILE A 162 -8.89 -9.79 10.05
C ILE A 162 -10.32 -9.29 10.07
N LYS A 163 -10.46 -8.03 10.48
CA LYS A 163 -11.72 -7.28 10.47
C LYS A 163 -11.48 -5.83 10.05
N PRO A 164 -12.52 -5.11 9.61
CA PRO A 164 -12.43 -3.68 9.34
C PRO A 164 -11.77 -2.90 10.50
N GLY A 165 -10.85 -2.01 10.18
CA GLY A 165 -10.07 -1.22 11.12
C GLY A 165 -8.77 -1.88 11.61
N ASP A 166 -8.50 -3.14 11.29
CA ASP A 166 -7.19 -3.72 11.60
C ASP A 166 -6.08 -3.04 10.79
N VAL A 167 -4.93 -2.82 11.43
CA VAL A 167 -3.76 -2.15 10.84
C VAL A 167 -2.53 -3.01 10.98
N PHE A 168 -1.72 -3.08 9.92
CA PHE A 168 -0.44 -3.78 9.90
C PHE A 168 0.64 -2.89 9.30
N PHE A 169 1.75 -2.72 10.01
CA PHE A 169 2.95 -2.09 9.48
C PHE A 169 3.91 -3.16 8.95
N LEU A 170 4.33 -3.00 7.72
CA LEU A 170 5.13 -3.96 6.94
C LEU A 170 6.42 -3.27 6.48
N PRO A 171 7.43 -3.13 7.36
CA PRO A 171 8.72 -2.63 6.93
C PRO A 171 9.32 -3.56 5.87
N ALA A 172 10.13 -3.00 4.97
CA ALA A 172 10.87 -3.81 4.01
C ALA A 172 11.57 -4.98 4.72
N GLY A 173 11.57 -6.16 4.09
CA GLY A 173 12.06 -7.41 4.69
C GLY A 173 11.01 -8.23 5.44
N ARG A 174 9.81 -7.69 5.72
CA ARG A 174 8.72 -8.45 6.33
C ARG A 174 8.06 -9.38 5.30
N VAL A 175 8.06 -10.68 5.56
CA VAL A 175 7.31 -11.66 4.75
C VAL A 175 5.82 -11.47 5.03
N HIS A 176 5.00 -11.41 3.98
CA HIS A 176 3.57 -11.15 4.13
C HIS A 176 2.75 -11.72 2.97
N SER A 177 1.44 -11.82 3.18
CA SER A 177 0.46 -12.07 2.12
C SER A 177 -0.94 -11.63 2.53
N ILE A 178 -1.72 -11.17 1.57
CA ILE A 178 -3.15 -10.87 1.73
C ILE A 178 -3.94 -12.12 1.34
N GLY A 179 -4.81 -12.58 2.23
CA GLY A 179 -5.67 -13.73 1.96
C GLY A 179 -7.00 -13.35 1.30
N ALA A 180 -7.66 -14.35 0.75
CA ALA A 180 -8.96 -14.19 0.10
C ALA A 180 -9.99 -13.56 1.04
N GLY A 181 -10.83 -12.68 0.49
CA GLY A 181 -11.88 -11.95 1.19
C GLY A 181 -11.41 -10.64 1.84
N ALA A 182 -10.13 -10.33 1.83
CA ALA A 182 -9.61 -9.06 2.34
C ALA A 182 -9.80 -7.91 1.34
N PHE A 183 -10.24 -6.76 1.84
CA PHE A 183 -10.25 -5.49 1.12
C PHE A 183 -9.45 -4.46 1.92
N ILE A 184 -8.36 -3.96 1.34
CA ILE A 184 -7.30 -3.25 2.07
C ILE A 184 -6.97 -1.93 1.37
N ALA A 185 -6.71 -0.88 2.15
CA ALA A 185 -5.97 0.30 1.70
C ALA A 185 -4.48 0.08 2.03
N GLU A 186 -3.62 0.22 1.03
CA GLU A 186 -2.17 0.09 1.15
C GLU A 186 -1.51 1.43 0.89
N ILE A 187 -0.69 1.89 1.83
CA ILE A 187 0.17 3.06 1.71
C ILE A 187 1.62 2.55 1.68
N GLN A 188 2.38 2.89 0.64
CA GLN A 188 3.73 2.37 0.42
C GLN A 188 4.66 3.39 -0.25
N GLN A 189 5.97 3.13 -0.16
CA GLN A 189 6.94 3.81 -1.01
C GLN A 189 6.63 3.56 -2.50
N THR A 190 7.02 4.50 -3.37
CA THR A 190 6.90 4.35 -4.83
C THR A 190 7.85 3.26 -5.34
N SER A 191 7.39 2.03 -5.27
CA SER A 191 8.09 0.84 -5.76
C SER A 191 7.07 -0.26 -6.09
N ASP A 192 7.31 -1.01 -7.14
CA ASP A 192 6.53 -2.19 -7.55
C ASP A 192 7.34 -3.49 -7.43
N ILE A 193 8.53 -3.42 -6.80
CA ILE A 193 9.43 -4.56 -6.66
C ILE A 193 8.87 -5.56 -5.67
N THR A 194 8.63 -6.78 -6.14
CA THR A 194 8.12 -7.89 -5.34
C THR A 194 8.97 -9.13 -5.53
N TYR A 195 9.52 -9.66 -4.45
CA TYR A 195 10.13 -10.99 -4.44
C TYR A 195 9.09 -12.01 -4.00
N ARG A 196 8.57 -12.74 -4.98
CA ARG A 196 7.55 -13.80 -4.77
C ARG A 196 8.21 -15.03 -4.19
N ILE A 197 7.71 -15.47 -3.02
CA ILE A 197 8.23 -16.61 -2.26
C ILE A 197 7.43 -17.86 -2.58
N TYR A 198 6.09 -17.75 -2.59
CA TYR A 198 5.18 -18.86 -2.83
C TYR A 198 3.87 -18.37 -3.43
N ASP A 199 3.32 -19.07 -4.41
CA ASP A 199 2.11 -18.67 -5.12
C ASP A 199 1.05 -19.79 -5.20
N PHE A 200 1.02 -20.67 -4.22
CA PHE A 200 0.03 -21.75 -4.12
C PHE A 200 -0.02 -22.65 -5.36
N ASN A 201 1.07 -22.76 -6.10
CA ASN A 201 1.19 -23.49 -7.37
C ASN A 201 0.15 -23.07 -8.43
N ARG A 202 -0.35 -21.85 -8.33
CA ARG A 202 -1.37 -21.27 -9.22
C ARG A 202 -0.84 -21.15 -10.64
N LYS A 203 -1.70 -21.51 -11.59
CA LYS A 203 -1.40 -21.42 -13.03
C LYS A 203 -2.26 -20.34 -13.67
N ASP A 204 -1.69 -19.64 -14.64
CA ASP A 204 -2.41 -18.75 -15.52
C ASP A 204 -3.27 -19.52 -16.55
N ALA A 205 -3.98 -18.79 -17.40
CA ALA A 205 -4.83 -19.36 -18.46
C ALA A 205 -4.05 -20.25 -19.45
N ASN A 206 -2.72 -20.08 -19.53
CA ASN A 206 -1.82 -20.85 -20.38
C ASN A 206 -1.18 -22.04 -19.64
N GLY A 207 -1.56 -22.28 -18.39
CA GLY A 207 -1.02 -23.35 -17.55
C GLY A 207 0.36 -23.06 -16.96
N LYS A 208 0.86 -21.81 -17.05
CA LYS A 208 2.17 -21.40 -16.56
C LYS A 208 2.06 -20.84 -15.15
N THR A 209 2.97 -21.25 -14.27
CA THR A 209 3.13 -20.67 -12.92
C THR A 209 3.90 -19.35 -13.00
N ARG A 210 3.64 -18.42 -12.06
CA ARG A 210 4.46 -17.21 -11.91
C ARG A 210 5.85 -17.57 -11.38
N GLU A 211 6.84 -16.79 -11.77
CA GLU A 211 8.20 -16.94 -11.28
C GLU A 211 8.30 -16.72 -9.77
N LEU A 212 9.09 -17.56 -9.10
CA LEU A 212 9.46 -17.42 -7.70
C LEU A 212 10.88 -16.87 -7.57
N HIS A 213 11.08 -15.99 -6.61
CA HIS A 213 12.33 -15.26 -6.39
C HIS A 213 13.02 -15.74 -5.10
N THR A 214 13.11 -17.05 -4.89
CA THR A 214 13.54 -17.68 -3.62
C THR A 214 14.86 -17.15 -3.09
N ASP A 215 15.90 -17.06 -3.92
CA ASP A 215 17.22 -16.60 -3.47
C ASP A 215 17.27 -15.07 -3.26
N LEU A 216 16.59 -14.29 -4.11
CA LEU A 216 16.47 -12.84 -3.93
C LEU A 216 15.70 -12.50 -2.63
N ALA A 217 14.62 -13.22 -2.36
CA ALA A 217 13.82 -13.07 -1.16
C ALA A 217 14.63 -13.42 0.10
N ARG A 218 15.39 -14.52 0.08
CA ARG A 218 16.23 -14.94 1.19
C ARG A 218 17.16 -13.84 1.73
N GLU A 219 17.71 -13.03 0.84
CA GLU A 219 18.60 -11.94 1.20
C GLU A 219 17.86 -10.67 1.66
N ALA A 220 16.60 -10.51 1.24
CA ALA A 220 15.77 -9.38 1.61
C ALA A 220 15.03 -9.58 2.94
N ILE A 221 14.78 -10.83 3.34
CA ILE A 221 13.97 -11.17 4.52
C ILE A 221 14.65 -10.73 5.81
N ASN A 222 13.87 -10.05 6.66
CA ASN A 222 14.15 -9.92 8.10
C ASN A 222 13.55 -11.13 8.82
N TYR A 223 14.40 -11.95 9.41
CA TYR A 223 14.03 -13.20 10.11
C TYR A 223 13.65 -12.99 11.57
N GLU A 224 13.59 -11.74 12.04
CA GLU A 224 13.15 -11.41 13.39
C GLU A 224 11.68 -11.81 13.60
N VAL A 225 11.40 -12.43 14.75
CA VAL A 225 10.05 -12.82 15.16
C VAL A 225 9.55 -11.82 16.20
N LEU A 226 8.36 -11.29 15.98
CA LEU A 226 7.68 -10.40 16.93
C LEU A 226 6.51 -11.16 17.58
N ASP A 227 6.17 -10.79 18.81
CA ASP A 227 5.03 -11.36 19.54
C ASP A 227 3.68 -11.04 18.85
N ASP A 228 3.58 -9.85 18.25
CA ASP A 228 2.41 -9.41 17.51
C ASP A 228 2.82 -8.43 16.40
N TYR A 229 2.30 -8.64 15.19
CA TYR A 229 2.57 -7.77 14.03
C TYR A 229 1.43 -6.79 13.73
N ARG A 230 0.31 -6.88 14.47
CA ARG A 230 -0.80 -5.96 14.35
C ARG A 230 -0.50 -4.65 15.06
N THR A 231 -0.72 -3.53 14.40
CA THR A 231 -0.66 -2.21 15.03
C THR A 231 -1.85 -2.02 15.96
N LYS A 232 -1.60 -1.66 17.21
CA LYS A 232 -2.64 -1.39 18.22
C LYS A 232 -2.92 0.10 18.27
N TYR A 233 -4.18 0.48 18.16
CA TYR A 233 -4.66 1.85 18.32
C TYR A 233 -6.09 1.85 18.82
N GLU A 234 -6.54 2.99 19.35
CA GLU A 234 -7.92 3.24 19.72
C GLU A 234 -8.38 4.49 18.97
N ALA A 235 -9.40 4.36 18.14
CA ALA A 235 -9.97 5.49 17.42
C ALA A 235 -10.63 6.45 18.40
N VAL A 236 -10.38 7.75 18.23
CA VAL A 236 -10.99 8.83 19.00
C VAL A 236 -11.84 9.66 18.06
N LYS A 237 -13.06 10.02 18.50
CA LYS A 237 -13.95 10.85 17.68
C LYS A 237 -13.37 12.24 17.49
N ASP A 238 -13.40 12.70 16.25
CA ASP A 238 -13.07 14.06 15.84
C ASP A 238 -11.61 14.48 16.12
N GLU A 239 -10.72 13.52 16.40
CA GLU A 239 -9.29 13.74 16.62
C GLU A 239 -8.46 12.79 15.74
N PRO A 240 -7.24 13.21 15.31
CA PRO A 240 -6.32 12.33 14.62
C PRO A 240 -5.74 11.29 15.57
N VAL A 241 -5.77 10.03 15.14
CA VAL A 241 -5.06 8.95 15.83
C VAL A 241 -3.98 8.39 14.93
N GLU A 242 -2.72 8.53 15.33
CA GLU A 242 -1.59 8.00 14.58
C GLU A 242 -1.65 6.47 14.51
N LEU A 243 -1.55 5.92 13.30
CA LEU A 243 -1.51 4.50 13.02
C LEU A 243 -0.08 4.00 12.82
N VAL A 244 0.67 4.71 11.99
CA VAL A 244 2.06 4.39 11.63
C VAL A 244 2.84 5.67 11.42
N ALA A 245 4.03 5.76 12.01
CA ALA A 245 5.04 6.75 11.68
C ALA A 245 6.35 6.05 11.33
N CYS A 246 6.91 6.35 10.15
CA CYS A 246 8.16 5.79 9.67
C CYS A 246 8.93 6.80 8.82
N PRO A 247 10.18 6.52 8.38
CA PRO A 247 10.96 7.46 7.58
C PRO A 247 10.37 7.82 6.20
N TYR A 248 9.28 7.18 5.80
CA TYR A 248 8.68 7.33 4.47
C TYR A 248 7.30 7.98 4.50
N PHE A 249 6.52 7.75 5.56
CA PHE A 249 5.17 8.31 5.73
C PHE A 249 4.74 8.28 7.19
N THR A 250 3.83 9.19 7.52
CA THR A 250 3.03 9.13 8.75
C THR A 250 1.58 9.03 8.35
N THR A 251 0.85 8.08 8.93
CA THR A 251 -0.56 7.83 8.64
C THR A 251 -1.37 7.94 9.92
N SER A 252 -2.47 8.69 9.87
CA SER A 252 -3.44 8.83 10.96
C SER A 252 -4.84 8.51 10.46
N VAL A 253 -5.71 8.06 11.36
CA VAL A 253 -7.14 7.89 11.11
C VAL A 253 -7.92 8.98 11.83
N TYR A 254 -8.97 9.47 11.18
CA TYR A 254 -9.99 10.36 11.74
C TYR A 254 -11.34 9.64 11.69
N ASP A 255 -12.03 9.59 12.81
CA ASP A 255 -13.43 9.15 12.91
C ASP A 255 -14.30 10.39 13.14
N MET A 256 -14.70 11.03 12.04
CA MET A 256 -15.29 12.37 12.02
C MET A 256 -16.81 12.33 12.21
N THR A 257 -17.32 13.10 13.15
CA THR A 257 -18.75 13.35 13.34
C THR A 257 -19.10 14.83 13.17
N GLU A 258 -18.10 15.72 13.19
CA GLU A 258 -18.25 17.15 13.00
C GLU A 258 -17.12 17.74 12.13
N GLU A 259 -17.16 19.04 11.87
CA GLU A 259 -16.14 19.76 11.11
C GLU A 259 -14.83 19.83 11.94
N ILE A 260 -13.72 19.43 11.31
CA ILE A 260 -12.39 19.48 11.90
C ILE A 260 -11.53 20.49 11.14
N SER A 261 -10.79 21.31 11.87
CA SER A 261 -9.77 22.20 11.31
C SER A 261 -8.39 21.64 11.61
N CYS A 262 -7.60 21.41 10.54
CA CYS A 262 -6.22 20.93 10.65
C CYS A 262 -5.26 22.05 10.25
N ASP A 263 -4.28 22.33 11.10
CA ASP A 263 -3.20 23.26 10.79
C ASP A 263 -1.95 22.50 10.35
N TYR A 264 -1.57 22.71 9.08
CA TYR A 264 -0.37 22.15 8.47
C TYR A 264 0.67 23.19 8.07
N SER A 265 0.57 24.43 8.61
CA SER A 265 1.45 25.54 8.26
C SER A 265 2.93 25.29 8.53
N GLU A 266 3.25 24.47 9.54
CA GLU A 266 4.62 24.10 9.90
C GLU A 266 5.09 22.79 9.24
N LEU A 267 4.24 22.15 8.41
CA LEU A 267 4.57 20.89 7.78
C LEU A 267 5.27 21.09 6.44
N ASP A 268 6.56 20.74 6.36
CA ASP A 268 7.32 20.71 5.09
C ASP A 268 7.04 19.42 4.30
N SER A 269 5.78 19.22 3.90
CA SER A 269 5.35 18.04 3.14
C SER A 269 3.96 18.26 2.53
N PHE A 270 3.53 17.30 1.74
CA PHE A 270 2.15 17.15 1.28
C PHE A 270 1.30 16.37 2.28
N VAL A 271 0.00 16.56 2.22
CA VAL A 271 -1.01 15.79 2.97
C VAL A 271 -1.95 15.10 1.99
N ILE A 272 -2.25 13.84 2.25
CA ILE A 272 -3.18 13.04 1.44
C ILE A 272 -4.35 12.61 2.33
N PHE A 273 -5.56 12.93 1.91
CA PHE A 273 -6.78 12.48 2.55
C PHE A 273 -7.41 11.34 1.75
N ILE A 274 -7.73 10.25 2.42
CA ILE A 274 -8.40 9.08 1.84
C ILE A 274 -9.74 8.91 2.57
N CYS A 275 -10.85 9.11 1.86
CA CYS A 275 -12.18 8.87 2.43
C CYS A 275 -12.45 7.36 2.42
N MET A 276 -12.45 6.76 3.61
CA MET A 276 -12.62 5.32 3.79
C MET A 276 -14.09 4.92 3.90
N GLU A 277 -14.91 5.80 4.47
CA GLU A 277 -16.35 5.59 4.67
C GLU A 277 -17.06 6.94 4.67
N GLY A 278 -18.30 6.99 4.17
CA GLY A 278 -19.11 8.20 4.15
C GLY A 278 -18.70 9.18 3.04
N ALA A 279 -18.78 10.46 3.35
CA ALA A 279 -18.40 11.55 2.46
C ALA A 279 -17.98 12.78 3.26
N CYS A 280 -16.96 13.49 2.79
CA CYS A 280 -16.54 14.76 3.37
C CYS A 280 -16.21 15.78 2.28
N LYS A 281 -16.12 17.04 2.67
CA LYS A 281 -15.57 18.13 1.88
C LYS A 281 -14.28 18.62 2.52
N ILE A 282 -13.26 18.80 1.71
CA ILE A 282 -11.99 19.38 2.13
C ILE A 282 -11.92 20.77 1.56
N LYS A 283 -11.65 21.76 2.42
CA LYS A 283 -11.45 23.15 2.02
C LYS A 283 -10.09 23.62 2.49
N ASP A 284 -9.39 24.35 1.63
CA ASP A 284 -8.22 25.09 2.06
C ASP A 284 -8.60 26.44 2.70
N ASN A 285 -7.61 27.16 3.21
CA ASN A 285 -7.79 28.48 3.84
C ASN A 285 -8.20 29.61 2.86
N GLU A 286 -8.15 29.34 1.55
CA GLU A 286 -8.60 30.26 0.49
C GLU A 286 -10.05 29.93 0.05
N GLY A 287 -10.65 28.86 0.58
CA GLY A 287 -11.99 28.40 0.27
C GLY A 287 -12.09 27.52 -0.98
N ASN A 288 -10.97 27.03 -1.53
CA ASN A 288 -11.01 26.05 -2.61
C ASN A 288 -11.44 24.69 -2.07
N GLU A 289 -12.29 23.95 -2.84
CA GLU A 289 -12.84 22.62 -2.47
C GLU A 289 -12.34 21.51 -3.41
#